data_96d5d37ddc5e01894e856f5c5f29a5ec
#
_entry.id   96d5d37ddc5e01894e856f5c5f29a5ec
#
_cell.length_a   1.000
_cell.length_b   1.000
_cell.length_c   1.000
_cell.angle_alpha   90.00
_cell.angle_beta   90.00
_cell.angle_gamma   90.00
#
_symmetry.space_group_name_H-M   'P 1'
#
loop_
_entity.id
_entity.type
_entity.pdbx_description
1 polymer ?
#
loop_
_entity_poly.entity_id
_entity_poly.type
_entity_poly.pdbx_seq_one_letter_code
_entity_poly.pdbx_strand_id
1 'polypeptide(L)'
;VSHAPTLPVGTGSLLINGSFNGATVALTMNGQIIGTGVVSNGNVQITFSPVQTPDTIFVTVTGFNQLPYTGQVLIIPASGPYVIYQSSTVHDPSGNGDGLVDFSEQIDVDLTLQNVGLADANAITATLTTSSPYITITNGTATIGSIVSGNSLSLQNAFQYTVANNVPDQTSVQFTIQASDGL
;
A
#
# COMPACT_ATOMS: atom_id res chain seq x y z
N VAL A 1 14.39 -14.38 -4.42
CA VAL A 1 13.63 -13.91 -5.60
C VAL A 1 13.65 -12.39 -5.61
N SER A 2 13.88 -11.77 -6.78
CA SER A 2 13.82 -10.32 -6.97
C SER A 2 13.14 -9.96 -8.30
N HIS A 3 12.47 -8.83 -8.31
CA HIS A 3 11.81 -8.24 -9.47
C HIS A 3 11.67 -6.73 -9.27
N ALA A 4 11.30 -6.00 -10.32
CA ALA A 4 10.97 -4.58 -10.22
C ALA A 4 9.79 -4.38 -9.25
N PRO A 5 9.86 -3.42 -8.31
CA PRO A 5 8.74 -3.13 -7.41
C PRO A 5 7.60 -2.37 -8.09
N THR A 6 7.90 -1.64 -9.17
CA THR A 6 6.95 -0.87 -9.97
C THR A 6 7.16 -1.09 -11.45
N LEU A 7 6.09 -0.96 -12.24
CA LEU A 7 6.12 -0.91 -13.70
C LEU A 7 5.20 0.21 -14.18
N PRO A 8 5.57 0.98 -15.21
CA PRO A 8 4.65 1.96 -15.79
C PRO A 8 3.50 1.29 -16.55
N VAL A 9 2.34 1.94 -16.59
CA VAL A 9 1.22 1.55 -17.47
C VAL A 9 1.73 1.37 -18.92
N GLY A 10 1.15 0.44 -19.65
CA GLY A 10 1.60 0.06 -20.99
C GLY A 10 2.68 -1.01 -21.00
N THR A 11 3.29 -1.36 -19.86
CA THR A 11 4.25 -2.47 -19.76
C THR A 11 3.53 -3.82 -19.90
N GLY A 12 4.10 -4.73 -20.70
CA GLY A 12 3.55 -6.07 -20.97
C GLY A 12 4.52 -7.20 -20.64
N SER A 13 5.54 -6.96 -19.80
CA SER A 13 6.46 -8.02 -19.35
C SER A 13 7.09 -7.70 -18.01
N LEU A 14 7.48 -8.76 -17.28
CA LEU A 14 8.18 -8.68 -15.99
C LEU A 14 9.31 -9.71 -15.97
N LEU A 15 10.51 -9.28 -15.57
CA LEU A 15 11.65 -10.16 -15.33
C LEU A 15 11.69 -10.54 -13.84
N ILE A 16 11.78 -11.84 -13.58
CA ILE A 16 11.96 -12.42 -12.24
C ILE A 16 13.34 -13.06 -12.17
N ASN A 17 14.13 -12.69 -11.15
CA ASN A 17 15.48 -13.21 -10.95
C ASN A 17 15.63 -13.87 -9.57
N GLY A 18 16.68 -14.67 -9.41
CA GLY A 18 17.11 -15.21 -8.13
C GLY A 18 16.33 -16.43 -7.65
N SER A 19 15.60 -17.11 -8.54
CA SER A 19 14.96 -18.37 -8.24
C SER A 19 15.79 -19.54 -8.80
N PHE A 20 15.50 -20.78 -8.35
CA PHE A 20 16.16 -21.97 -8.86
C PHE A 20 15.52 -22.46 -10.17
N ASN A 21 16.29 -23.16 -11.00
CA ASN A 21 15.81 -23.72 -12.25
C ASN A 21 14.65 -24.70 -12.02
N GLY A 22 13.62 -24.60 -12.84
CA GLY A 22 12.40 -25.40 -12.75
C GLY A 22 11.34 -24.84 -11.80
N ALA A 23 11.61 -23.71 -11.10
CA ALA A 23 10.57 -23.01 -10.36
C ALA A 23 9.49 -22.47 -11.30
N THR A 24 8.23 -22.62 -10.91
CA THR A 24 7.09 -22.04 -11.64
C THR A 24 6.77 -20.67 -11.07
N VAL A 25 6.59 -19.70 -11.96
CA VAL A 25 6.16 -18.35 -11.62
C VAL A 25 4.78 -18.10 -12.19
N ALA A 26 3.89 -17.54 -11.40
CA ALA A 26 2.58 -17.05 -11.83
C ALA A 26 2.44 -15.57 -11.47
N LEU A 27 1.94 -14.79 -12.42
CA LEU A 27 1.51 -13.41 -12.22
C LEU A 27 -0.01 -13.38 -12.17
N THR A 28 -0.56 -12.77 -11.12
CA THR A 28 -2.02 -12.61 -10.98
C THR A 28 -2.39 -11.16 -10.78
N MET A 29 -3.54 -10.76 -11.29
CA MET A 29 -4.14 -9.43 -11.13
C MET A 29 -5.65 -9.60 -11.04
N ASN A 30 -6.30 -8.96 -10.07
CA ASN A 30 -7.75 -9.07 -9.84
C ASN A 30 -8.24 -10.54 -9.75
N GLY A 31 -7.43 -11.41 -9.12
CA GLY A 31 -7.75 -12.83 -8.95
C GLY A 31 -7.58 -13.69 -10.22
N GLN A 32 -7.10 -13.12 -11.34
CA GLN A 32 -6.89 -13.84 -12.59
C GLN A 32 -5.39 -14.01 -12.88
N ILE A 33 -5.01 -15.16 -13.42
CA ILE A 33 -3.64 -15.37 -13.91
C ILE A 33 -3.48 -14.61 -15.22
N ILE A 34 -2.51 -13.67 -15.25
CA ILE A 34 -2.19 -12.86 -16.43
C ILE A 34 -0.94 -13.34 -17.17
N GLY A 35 -0.12 -14.18 -16.54
CA GLY A 35 1.07 -14.76 -17.15
C GLY A 35 1.70 -15.83 -16.27
N THR A 36 2.39 -16.78 -16.90
CA THR A 36 3.14 -17.83 -16.20
C THR A 36 4.46 -18.09 -16.89
N GLY A 37 5.41 -18.66 -16.17
CA GLY A 37 6.69 -19.07 -16.73
C GLY A 37 7.43 -20.04 -15.84
N VAL A 38 8.48 -20.66 -16.37
CA VAL A 38 9.36 -21.55 -15.64
C VAL A 38 10.78 -20.97 -15.67
N VAL A 39 11.39 -20.89 -14.50
CA VAL A 39 12.74 -20.32 -14.34
C VAL A 39 13.77 -21.23 -15.04
N SER A 40 14.61 -20.60 -15.86
CA SER A 40 15.77 -21.22 -16.50
C SER A 40 16.99 -20.30 -16.35
N ASN A 41 18.14 -20.87 -15.98
CA ASN A 41 19.37 -20.09 -15.71
C ASN A 41 19.20 -18.98 -14.67
N GLY A 42 18.37 -19.25 -13.64
CA GLY A 42 18.16 -18.32 -12.53
C GLY A 42 17.21 -17.15 -12.81
N ASN A 43 16.54 -17.11 -13.97
CA ASN A 43 15.58 -16.06 -14.30
C ASN A 43 14.44 -16.55 -15.19
N VAL A 44 13.38 -15.75 -15.30
CA VAL A 44 12.30 -15.92 -16.28
C VAL A 44 11.71 -14.55 -16.60
N GLN A 45 11.51 -14.27 -17.90
CA GLN A 45 10.72 -13.15 -18.36
C GLN A 45 9.32 -13.62 -18.70
N ILE A 46 8.31 -13.06 -18.04
CA ILE A 46 6.90 -13.37 -18.27
C ILE A 46 6.27 -12.24 -19.07
N THR A 47 5.61 -12.58 -20.16
CA THR A 47 4.85 -11.63 -20.97
C THR A 47 3.36 -11.73 -20.64
N PHE A 48 2.68 -10.58 -20.66
CA PHE A 48 1.23 -10.45 -20.42
C PHE A 48 0.66 -9.29 -21.23
N SER A 49 -0.67 -9.20 -21.32
CA SER A 49 -1.32 -8.06 -21.97
C SER A 49 -0.96 -6.76 -21.23
N PRO A 50 -0.50 -5.69 -21.93
CA PRO A 50 -0.13 -4.44 -21.28
C PRO A 50 -1.27 -3.88 -20.43
N VAL A 51 -0.98 -3.60 -19.14
CA VAL A 51 -1.94 -3.00 -18.21
C VAL A 51 -2.03 -1.51 -18.48
N GLN A 52 -3.26 -1.00 -18.68
CA GLN A 52 -3.49 0.38 -19.13
C GLN A 52 -3.85 1.35 -17.99
N THR A 53 -4.15 0.85 -16.80
CA THR A 53 -4.50 1.64 -15.61
C THR A 53 -3.64 1.20 -14.43
N PRO A 54 -3.36 2.11 -13.46
CA PRO A 54 -2.70 1.72 -12.21
C PRO A 54 -3.43 0.58 -11.51
N ASP A 55 -2.66 -0.44 -11.08
CA ASP A 55 -3.17 -1.65 -10.43
C ASP A 55 -2.02 -2.38 -9.72
N THR A 56 -2.27 -3.54 -9.14
CA THR A 56 -1.26 -4.39 -8.50
C THR A 56 -1.19 -5.77 -9.15
N ILE A 57 0.00 -6.16 -9.56
CA ILE A 57 0.32 -7.53 -9.98
C ILE A 57 0.91 -8.27 -8.78
N PHE A 58 0.37 -9.44 -8.46
CA PHE A 58 0.93 -10.35 -7.48
C PHE A 58 1.83 -11.37 -8.17
N VAL A 59 3.03 -11.57 -7.60
CA VAL A 59 4.01 -12.52 -8.07
C VAL A 59 4.03 -13.70 -7.12
N THR A 60 3.81 -14.90 -7.63
CA THR A 60 3.96 -16.14 -6.85
C THR A 60 4.99 -17.03 -7.52
N VAL A 61 6.00 -17.45 -6.75
CA VAL A 61 7.03 -18.40 -7.23
C VAL A 61 6.98 -19.65 -6.36
N THR A 62 6.83 -20.79 -7.01
CA THR A 62 6.76 -22.10 -6.35
C THR A 62 7.75 -23.07 -6.96
N GLY A 63 8.18 -24.06 -6.18
CA GLY A 63 9.04 -25.13 -6.66
C GLY A 63 9.01 -26.32 -5.72
N PHE A 64 9.44 -27.46 -6.23
CA PHE A 64 9.45 -28.69 -5.45
C PHE A 64 10.36 -28.54 -4.22
N ASN A 65 9.83 -28.87 -3.06
CA ASN A 65 10.52 -28.83 -1.76
C ASN A 65 11.07 -27.41 -1.40
N GLN A 66 10.40 -26.34 -1.83
CA GLN A 66 10.76 -24.96 -1.54
C GLN A 66 9.57 -24.22 -0.89
N LEU A 67 9.89 -23.26 -0.01
CA LEU A 67 8.88 -22.34 0.48
C LEU A 67 8.42 -21.41 -0.66
N PRO A 68 7.11 -21.21 -0.85
CA PRO A 68 6.62 -20.28 -1.85
C PRO A 68 7.09 -18.85 -1.56
N TYR A 69 7.46 -18.13 -2.61
CA TYR A 69 7.66 -16.67 -2.56
C TYR A 69 6.39 -16.00 -3.04
N THR A 70 6.00 -14.92 -2.36
CA THR A 70 4.95 -13.99 -2.80
C THR A 70 5.50 -12.57 -2.78
N GLY A 71 5.17 -11.80 -3.80
CA GLY A 71 5.56 -10.40 -3.94
C GLY A 71 4.52 -9.60 -4.68
N GLN A 72 4.71 -8.28 -4.76
CA GLN A 72 3.82 -7.35 -5.44
C GLN A 72 4.61 -6.46 -6.38
N VAL A 73 3.99 -6.08 -7.49
CA VAL A 73 4.47 -5.09 -8.45
C VAL A 73 3.36 -4.08 -8.66
N LEU A 74 3.61 -2.81 -8.34
CA LEU A 74 2.64 -1.75 -8.58
C LEU A 74 2.73 -1.29 -10.03
N ILE A 75 1.60 -1.25 -10.71
CA ILE A 75 1.48 -0.56 -12.00
C ILE A 75 1.19 0.91 -11.71
N ILE A 76 2.11 1.77 -12.09
CA ILE A 76 2.06 3.21 -11.82
C ILE A 76 1.82 4.00 -13.12
N PRO A 77 1.35 5.27 -13.05
CA PRO A 77 1.30 6.13 -14.24
C PRO A 77 2.65 6.18 -14.96
N ALA A 78 2.62 6.35 -16.27
CA ALA A 78 3.85 6.43 -17.09
C ALA A 78 4.66 7.71 -16.84
N SER A 79 4.07 8.70 -16.17
CA SER A 79 4.72 9.97 -15.79
C SER A 79 3.97 10.58 -14.60
N GLY A 80 4.61 11.57 -13.95
CA GLY A 80 4.03 12.29 -12.83
C GLY A 80 4.24 11.60 -11.47
N PRO A 81 3.75 12.22 -10.39
CA PRO A 81 3.75 11.65 -9.05
C PRO A 81 2.72 10.52 -8.94
N TYR A 82 2.95 9.60 -8.02
CA TYR A 82 1.98 8.59 -7.61
C TYR A 82 2.18 8.25 -6.14
N VAL A 83 1.35 8.84 -5.30
CA VAL A 83 1.45 8.71 -3.85
C VAL A 83 0.56 7.56 -3.38
N ILE A 84 1.15 6.67 -2.58
CA ILE A 84 0.46 5.52 -2.00
C ILE A 84 0.54 5.55 -0.47
N TYR A 85 -0.42 4.90 0.18
CA TYR A 85 -0.35 4.59 1.59
C TYR A 85 0.78 3.56 1.84
N GLN A 86 1.62 3.82 2.84
CA GLN A 86 2.67 2.89 3.26
C GLN A 86 2.36 2.25 4.61
N SER A 87 2.05 3.05 5.62
CA SER A 87 1.71 2.56 6.96
C SER A 87 1.01 3.64 7.78
N SER A 88 0.39 3.20 8.87
CA SER A 88 -0.09 4.06 9.95
C SER A 88 0.17 3.41 11.30
N THR A 89 0.30 4.23 12.34
CA THR A 89 0.41 3.80 13.74
C THR A 89 -0.59 4.58 14.56
N VAL A 90 -1.24 3.92 15.50
CA VAL A 90 -2.17 4.55 16.46
C VAL A 90 -1.49 4.76 17.80
N HIS A 91 -1.87 5.83 18.50
CA HIS A 91 -1.43 6.17 19.84
C HIS A 91 -2.65 6.60 20.66
N ASP A 92 -2.70 6.23 21.92
CA ASP A 92 -3.74 6.56 22.88
C ASP A 92 -3.23 7.49 24.02
N PRO A 93 -2.76 8.72 23.71
CA PRO A 93 -2.08 9.59 24.66
C PRO A 93 -2.98 10.03 25.83
N SER A 94 -4.30 9.92 25.69
CA SER A 94 -5.32 10.30 26.67
C SER A 94 -6.08 9.10 27.25
N GLY A 95 -5.67 7.87 26.89
CA GLY A 95 -6.24 6.63 27.37
C GLY A 95 -5.43 5.98 28.49
N ASN A 96 -5.40 4.66 28.50
CA ASN A 96 -4.63 3.88 29.47
C ASN A 96 -3.13 3.77 29.07
N GLY A 97 -2.75 4.16 27.84
CA GLY A 97 -1.37 4.18 27.35
C GLY A 97 -0.85 2.81 26.94
N ASP A 98 -1.71 1.84 26.68
CA ASP A 98 -1.28 0.48 26.31
C ASP A 98 -1.08 0.29 24.79
N GLY A 99 -1.40 1.31 23.97
CA GLY A 99 -1.25 1.31 22.53
C GLY A 99 -2.37 0.57 21.78
N LEU A 100 -3.43 0.17 22.48
CA LEU A 100 -4.63 -0.40 21.91
C LEU A 100 -5.70 0.70 21.78
N VAL A 101 -6.75 0.41 21.05
CA VAL A 101 -7.87 1.34 20.86
C VAL A 101 -9.05 0.86 21.67
N ASP A 102 -9.35 1.57 22.76
CA ASP A 102 -10.41 1.24 23.69
C ASP A 102 -11.58 2.26 23.64
N PHE A 103 -12.68 1.93 24.32
CA PHE A 103 -13.84 2.82 24.41
C PHE A 103 -13.50 4.12 25.18
N SER A 104 -14.14 5.21 24.80
CA SER A 104 -13.96 6.56 25.39
C SER A 104 -12.57 7.17 25.22
N GLU A 105 -11.68 6.59 24.41
CA GLU A 105 -10.35 7.10 24.19
C GLU A 105 -10.29 8.09 23.03
N GLN A 106 -9.32 9.00 23.13
CA GLN A 106 -8.85 9.82 22.04
C GLN A 106 -7.62 9.18 21.44
N ILE A 107 -7.65 8.96 20.14
CA ILE A 107 -6.60 8.28 19.40
C ILE A 107 -5.95 9.26 18.44
N ASP A 108 -4.63 9.33 18.50
CA ASP A 108 -3.79 10.00 17.51
C ASP A 108 -3.29 8.98 16.49
N VAL A 109 -3.22 9.38 15.22
CA VAL A 109 -2.80 8.51 14.12
C VAL A 109 -1.62 9.14 13.40
N ASP A 110 -0.51 8.43 13.38
CA ASP A 110 0.62 8.74 12.51
C ASP A 110 0.36 8.16 11.12
N LEU A 111 0.78 8.87 10.08
CA LEU A 111 0.62 8.46 8.69
C LEU A 111 1.95 8.49 7.97
N THR A 112 2.27 7.42 7.25
CA THR A 112 3.39 7.38 6.30
C THR A 112 2.84 7.17 4.89
N LEU A 113 3.20 8.08 4.00
CA LEU A 113 2.93 8.00 2.57
C LEU A 113 4.23 7.82 1.81
N GLN A 114 4.17 7.18 0.65
CA GLN A 114 5.30 7.00 -0.27
C GLN A 114 4.92 7.50 -1.66
N ASN A 115 5.81 8.25 -2.29
CA ASN A 115 5.69 8.60 -3.70
C ASN A 115 6.47 7.57 -4.55
N VAL A 116 5.77 6.63 -5.15
CA VAL A 116 6.33 5.61 -6.06
C VAL A 116 6.30 6.06 -7.53
N GLY A 117 5.83 7.27 -7.79
CA GLY A 117 5.78 7.89 -9.12
C GLY A 117 7.14 8.35 -9.63
N LEU A 118 7.14 8.90 -10.84
CA LEU A 118 8.34 9.31 -11.57
C LEU A 118 8.66 10.81 -11.43
N ALA A 119 7.84 11.57 -10.72
CA ALA A 119 8.05 12.98 -10.43
C ALA A 119 7.73 13.29 -8.96
N ASP A 120 8.20 14.43 -8.46
CA ASP A 120 7.90 14.89 -7.10
C ASP A 120 6.41 15.21 -6.96
N ALA A 121 5.82 14.77 -5.86
CA ALA A 121 4.47 15.15 -5.46
C ALA A 121 4.54 16.40 -4.57
N ASN A 122 3.71 17.39 -4.85
CA ASN A 122 3.73 18.68 -4.15
C ASN A 122 2.34 19.03 -3.59
N ALA A 123 2.33 19.82 -2.53
CA ALA A 123 1.11 20.30 -1.88
C ALA A 123 0.12 19.20 -1.50
N ILE A 124 0.66 18.04 -1.08
CA ILE A 124 -0.16 16.87 -0.72
C ILE A 124 -0.95 17.18 0.55
N THR A 125 -2.25 16.91 0.48
CA THR A 125 -3.13 16.85 1.64
C THR A 125 -3.73 15.46 1.75
N ALA A 126 -4.00 15.01 2.98
CA ALA A 126 -4.66 13.74 3.23
C ALA A 126 -5.90 13.97 4.10
N THR A 127 -6.96 13.22 3.84
CA THR A 127 -8.20 13.22 4.62
C THR A 127 -8.51 11.83 5.13
N LEU A 128 -8.95 11.76 6.40
CA LEU A 128 -9.42 10.54 7.05
C LEU A 128 -10.94 10.59 7.15
N THR A 129 -11.61 9.53 6.75
CA THR A 129 -13.07 9.36 6.88
C THR A 129 -13.43 7.97 7.36
N THR A 130 -14.59 7.86 8.00
CA THR A 130 -15.23 6.59 8.36
C THR A 130 -16.74 6.76 8.38
N SER A 131 -17.48 5.66 8.17
CA SER A 131 -18.93 5.61 8.33
C SER A 131 -19.35 4.99 9.67
N SER A 132 -18.39 4.63 10.54
CA SER A 132 -18.71 4.02 11.83
C SER A 132 -19.42 5.00 12.77
N PRO A 133 -20.57 4.62 13.36
CA PRO A 133 -21.27 5.48 14.32
C PRO A 133 -20.54 5.58 15.67
N TYR A 134 -19.52 4.76 15.89
CA TYR A 134 -18.75 4.72 17.12
C TYR A 134 -17.50 5.60 17.09
N ILE A 135 -17.23 6.25 15.97
CA ILE A 135 -16.03 7.09 15.80
C ILE A 135 -16.44 8.54 15.51
N THR A 136 -15.86 9.47 16.24
CA THR A 136 -15.93 10.89 15.93
C THR A 136 -14.54 11.37 15.53
N ILE A 137 -14.36 11.73 14.27
CA ILE A 137 -13.09 12.32 13.78
C ILE A 137 -12.99 13.75 14.28
N THR A 138 -11.98 14.06 15.08
CA THR A 138 -11.73 15.39 15.66
C THR A 138 -10.72 16.18 14.86
N ASN A 139 -9.76 15.51 14.22
CA ASN A 139 -8.87 16.07 13.20
C ASN A 139 -8.80 15.11 12.01
N GLY A 140 -9.51 15.40 10.93
CA GLY A 140 -9.62 14.54 9.75
C GLY A 140 -8.79 15.01 8.56
N THR A 141 -7.98 16.09 8.69
CA THR A 141 -7.20 16.63 7.56
C THR A 141 -5.76 16.85 7.96
N ALA A 142 -4.84 16.37 7.15
CA ALA A 142 -3.41 16.51 7.35
C ALA A 142 -2.76 17.16 6.12
N THR A 143 -1.92 18.18 6.35
CA THR A 143 -1.07 18.78 5.31
C THR A 143 0.27 18.03 5.31
N ILE A 144 0.52 17.26 4.28
CA ILE A 144 1.73 16.44 4.13
C ILE A 144 2.88 17.26 3.53
N GLY A 145 2.58 18.12 2.57
CA GLY A 145 3.60 18.91 1.84
C GLY A 145 4.11 18.19 0.60
N SER A 146 5.43 18.09 0.44
CA SER A 146 6.04 17.51 -0.75
C SER A 146 6.71 16.18 -0.43
N ILE A 147 6.58 15.20 -1.34
CA ILE A 147 7.30 13.91 -1.29
C ILE A 147 8.06 13.73 -2.60
N VAL A 148 9.38 13.71 -2.52
CA VAL A 148 10.26 13.47 -3.68
C VAL A 148 10.00 12.09 -4.25
N SER A 149 10.11 11.93 -5.57
CA SER A 149 9.99 10.64 -6.27
C SER A 149 10.86 9.56 -5.60
N GLY A 150 10.29 8.39 -5.36
CA GLY A 150 10.93 7.25 -4.70
C GLY A 150 11.01 7.32 -3.17
N ASN A 151 10.66 8.45 -2.55
CA ASN A 151 10.79 8.66 -1.10
C ASN A 151 9.46 8.49 -0.36
N SER A 152 9.59 8.30 0.96
CA SER A 152 8.47 8.29 1.91
C SER A 152 8.53 9.50 2.82
N LEU A 153 7.37 9.90 3.35
CA LEU A 153 7.25 10.92 4.38
C LEU A 153 6.29 10.46 5.46
N SER A 154 6.73 10.56 6.71
CA SER A 154 5.93 10.26 7.89
C SER A 154 5.51 11.56 8.58
N LEU A 155 4.23 11.68 8.91
CA LEU A 155 3.66 12.76 9.68
C LEU A 155 3.10 12.21 10.99
N GLN A 156 3.61 12.69 12.12
CA GLN A 156 3.09 12.35 13.44
C GLN A 156 1.79 13.09 13.70
N ASN A 157 0.85 12.42 14.38
CA ASN A 157 -0.47 12.96 14.73
C ASN A 157 -1.19 13.57 13.51
N ALA A 158 -1.06 12.89 12.37
CA ALA A 158 -1.68 13.34 11.11
C ALA A 158 -3.20 13.46 11.25
N PHE A 159 -3.80 12.54 11.99
CA PHE A 159 -5.24 12.52 12.26
C PHE A 159 -5.53 12.27 13.73
N GLN A 160 -6.75 12.60 14.15
CA GLN A 160 -7.22 12.34 15.50
C GLN A 160 -8.70 11.98 15.48
N TYR A 161 -9.09 11.01 16.31
CA TYR A 161 -10.50 10.65 16.51
C TYR A 161 -10.76 10.22 17.96
N THR A 162 -12.04 10.20 18.34
CA THR A 162 -12.49 9.64 19.63
C THR A 162 -13.37 8.43 19.40
N VAL A 163 -13.28 7.47 20.32
CA VAL A 163 -14.08 6.25 20.34
C VAL A 163 -15.27 6.44 21.29
N ALA A 164 -16.46 6.04 20.86
CA ALA A 164 -17.66 6.14 21.67
C ALA A 164 -17.58 5.22 22.90
N ASN A 165 -18.19 5.62 24.01
CA ASN A 165 -18.22 4.84 25.25
C ASN A 165 -19.08 3.58 25.20
N ASN A 166 -19.90 3.41 24.16
CA ASN A 166 -20.81 2.30 23.96
C ASN A 166 -20.43 1.42 22.76
N VAL A 167 -19.18 1.53 22.27
CA VAL A 167 -18.69 0.64 21.21
C VAL A 167 -18.67 -0.80 21.76
N PRO A 168 -19.27 -1.77 21.05
CA PRO A 168 -19.16 -3.18 21.44
C PRO A 168 -17.72 -3.68 21.32
N ASP A 169 -17.33 -4.56 22.25
CA ASP A 169 -16.02 -5.20 22.19
C ASP A 169 -15.79 -5.90 20.84
N GLN A 170 -14.54 -5.87 20.33
CA GLN A 170 -14.12 -6.43 19.04
C GLN A 170 -14.83 -5.83 17.82
N THR A 171 -15.36 -4.60 17.93
CA THR A 171 -15.94 -3.90 16.78
C THR A 171 -14.83 -3.56 15.77
N SER A 172 -14.98 -4.06 14.54
CA SER A 172 -14.08 -3.66 13.44
C SER A 172 -14.57 -2.36 12.80
N VAL A 173 -13.67 -1.38 12.70
CA VAL A 173 -13.94 -0.09 12.07
C VAL A 173 -13.09 0.08 10.83
N GLN A 174 -13.74 0.39 9.71
CA GLN A 174 -13.06 0.72 8.47
C GLN A 174 -12.86 2.23 8.37
N PHE A 175 -11.60 2.63 8.14
CA PHE A 175 -11.23 4.00 7.78
C PHE A 175 -10.84 4.08 6.31
N THR A 176 -11.10 5.23 5.71
CA THR A 176 -10.62 5.57 4.37
C THR A 176 -9.69 6.77 4.47
N ILE A 177 -8.48 6.62 3.94
CA ILE A 177 -7.53 7.72 3.76
C ILE A 177 -7.50 8.07 2.28
N GLN A 178 -7.75 9.34 1.97
CA GLN A 178 -7.63 9.88 0.61
C GLN A 178 -6.55 10.95 0.59
N ALA A 179 -5.54 10.78 -0.26
CA ALA A 179 -4.51 11.78 -0.51
C ALA A 179 -4.76 12.48 -1.85
N SER A 180 -4.49 13.78 -1.90
CA SER A 180 -4.59 14.62 -3.10
C SER A 180 -3.38 15.55 -3.16
N ASP A 181 -2.89 15.81 -4.37
CA ASP A 181 -1.76 16.72 -4.65
C ASP A 181 -2.20 18.17 -4.95
N GLY A 182 -3.48 18.48 -4.78
CA GLY A 182 -4.00 19.84 -4.97
C GLY A 182 -4.10 20.30 -6.44
N LEU A 183 -3.93 19.40 -7.42
CA LEU A 183 -4.10 19.66 -8.85
C LEU A 183 -5.53 19.34 -9.32
#